data_3eeb2c38f97581cc28829aa41f99048c
#
_entry.id   3eeb2c38f97581cc28829aa41f99048c
#
_cell.length_a   1.000
_cell.length_b   1.000
_cell.length_c   1.000
_cell.angle_alpha   90.00
_cell.angle_beta   90.00
_cell.angle_gamma   90.00
#
_symmetry.space_group_name_H-M   'P 1'
#
loop_
_entity.id
_entity.type
_entity.pdbx_description
1 polymer ?
#
loop_
_entity_poly.entity_id
_entity_poly.type
_entity_poly.pdbx_seq_one_letter_code
_entity_poly.pdbx_strand_id
1 'polypeptide(L)'
;SGIQREEARQFAQAVLTKFHSPWYLHNNEHHIRVYAGFTIYPHDAENIQTVVSAATHTLRLAKEHLSDDAVCYSEGLEDALTDNRMVKKLITDAAENGFKGFYYLYQPVLEMKTGRLHCCEATLFWGNEDMTVPRSRFLPIIDQLGYSRQLYRFACDKICSFCASVREQGYPEFRVSFKMPENILNSEISVDVLQSTLLEYSLPPSAISISVTEAEGTLTSGGIYLQALSRMGMNIIADDTGMGYFTDAPLSNASVKTVKIRADRFSGDSVSSGFVRSLIKKAHSKGIAVCAKDVDSPSDLTAIGGSEIDLIEGIFNGRPLRDHEFIERMSEGLGAG
;
A
#
# COMPACT_ATOMS: atom_id res chain seq x y z
N SER A 1 12.61 38.43 -23.88
CA SER A 1 11.17 38.10 -23.99
C SER A 1 10.99 36.72 -23.40
N GLY A 2 10.29 36.66 -22.26
CA GLY A 2 10.01 35.37 -21.62
C GLY A 2 8.92 34.61 -22.39
N ILE A 3 8.99 33.27 -22.41
CA ILE A 3 7.93 32.43 -22.92
C ILE A 3 6.68 32.71 -22.09
N GLN A 4 5.55 32.95 -22.76
CA GLN A 4 4.27 33.15 -22.06
C GLN A 4 3.76 31.76 -21.55
N ARG A 5 2.96 31.79 -20.49
CA ARG A 5 2.44 30.58 -19.84
C ARG A 5 1.74 29.63 -20.81
N GLU A 6 0.95 30.17 -21.72
CA GLU A 6 0.24 29.41 -22.72
C GLU A 6 1.19 28.72 -23.74
N GLU A 7 2.27 29.39 -24.14
CA GLU A 7 3.28 28.79 -25.03
C GLU A 7 4.04 27.63 -24.32
N ALA A 8 4.35 27.83 -23.03
CA ALA A 8 4.98 26.76 -22.22
C ALA A 8 4.04 25.56 -22.04
N ARG A 9 2.73 25.80 -21.82
CA ARG A 9 1.71 24.77 -21.75
C ARG A 9 1.61 23.98 -23.06
N GLN A 10 1.51 24.68 -24.19
CA GLN A 10 1.44 24.07 -25.51
C GLN A 10 2.68 23.22 -25.80
N PHE A 11 3.86 23.68 -25.43
CA PHE A 11 5.09 22.91 -25.57
C PHE A 11 5.07 21.62 -24.72
N ALA A 12 4.71 21.72 -23.43
CA ALA A 12 4.64 20.58 -22.55
C ALA A 12 3.57 19.56 -23.00
N GLN A 13 2.42 20.07 -23.46
CA GLN A 13 1.34 19.24 -24.00
C GLN A 13 1.73 18.53 -25.29
N ALA A 14 2.48 19.21 -26.17
CA ALA A 14 3.00 18.61 -27.39
C ALA A 14 4.00 17.45 -27.11
N VAL A 15 4.74 17.54 -26.01
CA VAL A 15 5.60 16.44 -25.55
C VAL A 15 4.74 15.26 -25.07
N LEU A 16 3.73 15.49 -24.23
CA LEU A 16 2.84 14.43 -23.72
C LEU A 16 2.13 13.70 -24.87
N THR A 17 1.62 14.45 -25.83
CA THR A 17 0.89 13.89 -27.00
C THR A 17 1.71 12.87 -27.78
N LYS A 18 3.05 13.00 -27.82
CA LYS A 18 3.92 12.02 -28.48
C LYS A 18 3.95 10.66 -27.79
N PHE A 19 3.61 10.61 -26.51
CA PHE A 19 3.59 9.37 -25.73
C PHE A 19 2.19 8.73 -25.63
N HIS A 20 1.17 9.37 -26.20
CA HIS A 20 -0.17 8.75 -26.31
C HIS A 20 -0.22 7.62 -27.34
N SER A 21 0.70 7.63 -28.31
CA SER A 21 0.83 6.54 -29.27
C SER A 21 1.80 5.48 -28.76
N PRO A 22 1.57 4.21 -29.10
CA PRO A 22 2.49 3.14 -28.72
C PRO A 22 3.90 3.35 -29.29
N TRP A 23 4.89 2.99 -28.51
CA TRP A 23 6.28 2.96 -28.93
C TRP A 23 6.69 1.54 -29.31
N TYR A 24 7.34 1.37 -30.44
CA TYR A 24 7.81 0.08 -30.91
C TYR A 24 9.32 -0.06 -30.67
N LEU A 25 9.68 -1.00 -29.78
CA LEU A 25 11.08 -1.33 -29.50
C LEU A 25 11.30 -2.82 -29.80
N HIS A 26 12.23 -3.15 -30.67
CA HIS A 26 12.52 -4.54 -31.07
C HIS A 26 11.27 -5.34 -31.47
N ASN A 27 10.37 -4.75 -32.26
CA ASN A 27 9.09 -5.30 -32.69
C ASN A 27 8.04 -5.55 -31.57
N ASN A 28 8.30 -5.10 -30.35
CA ASN A 28 7.32 -5.12 -29.25
C ASN A 28 6.68 -3.74 -29.10
N GLU A 29 5.36 -3.74 -28.88
CA GLU A 29 4.57 -2.55 -28.60
C GLU A 29 4.67 -2.20 -27.11
N HIS A 30 5.01 -0.94 -26.80
CA HIS A 30 5.12 -0.42 -25.46
C HIS A 30 4.23 0.80 -25.28
N HIS A 31 3.32 0.75 -24.30
CA HIS A 31 2.54 1.89 -23.84
C HIS A 31 3.27 2.57 -22.68
N ILE A 32 3.72 3.79 -22.89
CA ILE A 32 4.48 4.57 -21.89
C ILE A 32 3.58 5.69 -21.38
N ARG A 33 3.26 5.70 -20.12
CA ARG A 33 2.55 6.81 -19.48
C ARG A 33 3.58 7.83 -18.99
N VAL A 34 3.43 9.07 -19.45
CA VAL A 34 4.31 10.19 -19.12
C VAL A 34 3.50 11.29 -18.46
N TYR A 35 4.07 11.93 -17.45
CA TYR A 35 3.49 13.10 -16.79
C TYR A 35 4.40 14.29 -16.96
N ALA A 36 3.83 15.48 -17.11
CA ALA A 36 4.58 16.72 -17.25
C ALA A 36 4.10 17.76 -16.24
N GLY A 37 5.04 18.35 -15.51
CA GLY A 37 4.84 19.55 -14.73
C GLY A 37 5.78 20.64 -15.23
N PHE A 38 5.35 21.88 -15.29
CA PHE A 38 6.19 23.00 -15.71
C PHE A 38 6.03 24.23 -14.80
N THR A 39 7.05 25.06 -14.78
CA THR A 39 7.13 26.30 -14.02
C THR A 39 7.75 27.38 -14.89
N ILE A 40 7.42 28.63 -14.65
CA ILE A 40 7.85 29.77 -15.46
C ILE A 40 8.68 30.71 -14.61
N TYR A 41 9.93 30.92 -15.02
CA TYR A 41 10.79 31.93 -14.42
C TYR A 41 10.65 33.28 -15.15
N PRO A 42 10.60 34.43 -14.41
CA PRO A 42 10.63 34.57 -12.95
C PRO A 42 9.26 34.53 -12.26
N HIS A 43 8.20 34.17 -12.97
CA HIS A 43 6.81 34.28 -12.51
C HIS A 43 6.50 33.35 -11.32
N ASP A 44 6.92 32.09 -11.38
CA ASP A 44 6.57 31.06 -10.42
C ASP A 44 7.70 30.81 -9.39
N ALA A 45 8.88 31.44 -9.59
CA ALA A 45 10.03 31.25 -8.71
C ALA A 45 11.05 32.39 -8.85
N GLU A 46 11.75 32.72 -7.76
CA GLU A 46 12.68 33.85 -7.69
C GLU A 46 14.13 33.50 -8.10
N ASN A 47 14.50 32.22 -8.04
CA ASN A 47 15.83 31.74 -8.34
C ASN A 47 15.82 30.32 -8.89
N ILE A 48 16.98 29.85 -9.39
CA ILE A 48 17.08 28.56 -10.07
C ILE A 48 16.78 27.37 -9.16
N GLN A 49 17.10 27.46 -7.86
CA GLN A 49 16.83 26.37 -6.90
C GLN A 49 15.33 26.24 -6.62
N THR A 50 14.64 27.37 -6.50
CA THR A 50 13.18 27.41 -6.34
C THR A 50 12.46 26.97 -7.62
N VAL A 51 12.99 27.27 -8.83
CA VAL A 51 12.47 26.77 -10.12
C VAL A 51 12.48 25.24 -10.15
N VAL A 52 13.61 24.61 -9.80
CA VAL A 52 13.74 23.15 -9.80
C VAL A 52 12.80 22.51 -8.77
N SER A 53 12.73 23.11 -7.59
CA SER A 53 11.82 22.64 -6.53
C SER A 53 10.34 22.73 -6.96
N ALA A 54 9.95 23.87 -7.54
CA ALA A 54 8.60 24.10 -8.06
C ALA A 54 8.24 23.11 -9.18
N ALA A 55 9.13 22.90 -10.16
CA ALA A 55 8.91 21.95 -11.24
C ALA A 55 8.78 20.50 -10.71
N THR A 56 9.62 20.11 -9.74
CA THR A 56 9.55 18.79 -9.10
C THR A 56 8.23 18.59 -8.36
N HIS A 57 7.78 19.61 -7.63
CA HIS A 57 6.50 19.59 -6.94
C HIS A 57 5.33 19.45 -7.93
N THR A 58 5.34 20.22 -9.02
CA THR A 58 4.29 20.16 -10.05
C THR A 58 4.24 18.81 -10.75
N LEU A 59 5.41 18.21 -11.04
CA LEU A 59 5.48 16.86 -11.59
C LEU A 59 4.90 15.81 -10.62
N ARG A 60 5.13 15.98 -9.31
CA ARG A 60 4.52 15.13 -8.30
C ARG A 60 3.00 15.24 -8.31
N LEU A 61 2.46 16.47 -8.35
CA LEU A 61 1.01 16.71 -8.49
C LEU A 61 0.44 16.06 -9.75
N ALA A 62 1.09 16.25 -10.90
CA ALA A 62 0.66 15.62 -12.16
C ALA A 62 0.57 14.09 -12.05
N LYS A 63 1.51 13.46 -11.35
CA LYS A 63 1.50 12.00 -11.09
C LYS A 63 0.41 11.59 -10.10
N GLU A 64 0.23 12.33 -9.01
CA GLU A 64 -0.78 12.04 -7.98
C GLU A 64 -2.20 12.15 -8.54
N HIS A 65 -2.44 13.12 -9.42
CA HIS A 65 -3.73 13.33 -10.08
C HIS A 65 -3.92 12.49 -11.35
N LEU A 66 -2.92 11.68 -11.74
CA LEU A 66 -2.92 10.92 -13.00
C LEU A 66 -3.27 11.78 -14.21
N SER A 67 -2.81 13.04 -14.21
CA SER A 67 -3.17 14.04 -15.22
C SER A 67 -2.63 13.67 -16.60
N ASP A 68 -3.50 13.61 -17.58
CA ASP A 68 -3.11 13.44 -18.99
C ASP A 68 -2.69 14.78 -19.64
N ASP A 69 -2.92 15.89 -18.92
CA ASP A 69 -2.51 17.24 -19.32
C ASP A 69 -1.28 17.73 -18.57
N ALA A 70 -0.53 18.64 -19.18
CA ALA A 70 0.61 19.30 -18.55
C ALA A 70 0.14 20.26 -17.44
N VAL A 71 0.63 20.05 -16.21
CA VAL A 71 0.27 20.84 -15.04
C VAL A 71 1.20 22.04 -14.88
N CYS A 72 0.64 23.24 -14.73
CA CYS A 72 1.38 24.47 -14.42
C CYS A 72 1.55 24.64 -12.92
N TYR A 73 2.73 25.10 -12.46
CA TYR A 73 3.02 25.27 -11.04
C TYR A 73 2.00 26.14 -10.31
N SER A 74 1.72 27.35 -10.83
CA SER A 74 0.82 28.30 -10.16
C SER A 74 -0.63 27.79 -10.08
N GLU A 75 -1.14 27.21 -11.17
CA GLU A 75 -2.50 26.67 -11.22
C GLU A 75 -2.61 25.39 -10.37
N GLY A 76 -1.69 24.45 -10.56
CA GLY A 76 -1.69 23.21 -9.78
C GLY A 76 -1.45 23.43 -8.28
N LEU A 77 -0.73 24.50 -7.89
CA LEU A 77 -0.53 24.85 -6.50
C LEU A 77 -1.81 25.45 -5.88
N GLU A 78 -2.52 26.32 -6.60
CA GLU A 78 -3.79 26.88 -6.12
C GLU A 78 -4.86 25.81 -5.94
N ASP A 79 -5.00 24.91 -6.92
CA ASP A 79 -5.91 23.78 -6.84
C ASP A 79 -5.54 22.83 -5.70
N ALA A 80 -4.25 22.48 -5.57
CA ALA A 80 -3.76 21.62 -4.50
C ALA A 80 -3.94 22.24 -3.11
N LEU A 81 -3.72 23.56 -2.97
CA LEU A 81 -3.91 24.27 -1.69
C LEU A 81 -5.40 24.35 -1.31
N THR A 82 -6.27 24.67 -2.27
CA THR A 82 -7.72 24.73 -2.05
C THR A 82 -8.24 23.34 -1.68
N ASP A 83 -7.86 22.33 -2.42
CA ASP A 83 -8.23 20.96 -2.22
C ASP A 83 -7.68 20.40 -0.90
N ASN A 84 -6.43 20.69 -0.54
CA ASN A 84 -5.85 20.31 0.75
C ASN A 84 -6.53 20.99 1.95
N ARG A 85 -6.96 22.24 1.82
CA ARG A 85 -7.74 22.91 2.88
C ARG A 85 -9.08 22.21 3.09
N MET A 86 -9.76 21.86 2.01
CA MET A 86 -11.02 21.14 2.06
C MET A 86 -10.82 19.74 2.65
N VAL A 87 -9.80 19.01 2.20
CA VAL A 87 -9.46 17.69 2.71
C VAL A 87 -9.12 17.75 4.20
N LYS A 88 -8.32 18.74 4.66
CA LYS A 88 -8.02 18.94 6.09
C LYS A 88 -9.28 19.14 6.91
N LYS A 89 -10.20 19.99 6.44
CA LYS A 89 -11.48 20.21 7.13
C LYS A 89 -12.29 18.91 7.23
N LEU A 90 -12.45 18.21 6.12
CA LEU A 90 -13.20 16.93 6.08
C LEU A 90 -12.58 15.86 6.98
N ILE A 91 -11.24 15.79 7.05
CA ILE A 91 -10.54 14.86 7.97
C ILE A 91 -10.78 15.26 9.43
N THR A 92 -10.71 16.55 9.77
CA THR A 92 -11.00 17.04 11.12
C THR A 92 -12.43 16.67 11.52
N ASP A 93 -13.40 17.00 10.66
CA ASP A 93 -14.81 16.67 10.88
C ASP A 93 -15.02 15.15 11.04
N ALA A 94 -14.35 14.34 10.23
CA ALA A 94 -14.42 12.88 10.32
C ALA A 94 -13.80 12.35 11.63
N ALA A 95 -12.62 12.84 12.03
CA ALA A 95 -11.93 12.42 13.24
C ALA A 95 -12.73 12.76 14.50
N GLU A 96 -13.35 13.94 14.57
CA GLU A 96 -14.22 14.36 15.66
C GLU A 96 -15.52 13.55 15.73
N ASN A 97 -15.94 12.94 14.61
CA ASN A 97 -17.12 12.09 14.50
C ASN A 97 -16.78 10.59 14.36
N GLY A 98 -15.73 10.12 15.03
CA GLY A 98 -15.37 8.69 15.07
C GLY A 98 -14.90 8.12 13.75
N PHE A 99 -14.22 8.93 12.93
CA PHE A 99 -13.73 8.58 11.59
C PHE A 99 -14.85 8.20 10.62
N LYS A 100 -15.96 8.91 10.66
CA LYS A 100 -17.09 8.72 9.75
C LYS A 100 -16.61 8.82 8.29
N GLY A 101 -16.99 7.83 7.46
CA GLY A 101 -16.56 7.72 6.07
C GLY A 101 -15.24 6.96 5.89
N PHE A 102 -14.53 6.62 6.98
CA PHE A 102 -13.42 5.67 6.91
C PHE A 102 -13.92 4.25 7.06
N TYR A 103 -13.34 3.34 6.27
CA TYR A 103 -13.72 1.93 6.29
C TYR A 103 -12.59 1.03 5.81
N TYR A 104 -12.70 -0.25 6.11
CA TYR A 104 -11.77 -1.26 5.63
C TYR A 104 -12.39 -2.10 4.52
N LEU A 105 -11.55 -2.48 3.56
CA LEU A 105 -11.78 -3.59 2.66
C LEU A 105 -10.79 -4.70 3.01
N TYR A 106 -11.25 -5.93 2.90
CA TYR A 106 -10.52 -7.13 3.26
C TYR A 106 -10.22 -7.94 2.00
N GLN A 107 -8.94 -8.04 1.66
CA GLN A 107 -8.45 -8.79 0.50
C GLN A 107 -8.13 -10.21 0.94
N PRO A 108 -8.73 -11.26 0.34
CA PRO A 108 -8.37 -12.63 0.65
C PRO A 108 -6.91 -12.95 0.27
N VAL A 109 -6.24 -13.70 1.13
CA VAL A 109 -4.92 -14.28 0.91
C VAL A 109 -5.08 -15.79 0.96
N LEU A 110 -4.79 -16.47 -0.15
CA LEU A 110 -5.00 -17.91 -0.29
C LEU A 110 -3.68 -18.68 -0.27
N GLU A 111 -3.74 -19.92 0.20
CA GLU A 111 -2.65 -20.88 0.05
C GLU A 111 -2.51 -21.28 -1.43
N MET A 112 -1.34 -21.12 -2.02
CA MET A 112 -1.10 -21.41 -3.43
C MET A 112 -1.41 -22.86 -3.82
N LYS A 113 -1.14 -23.81 -2.94
CA LYS A 113 -1.29 -25.26 -3.23
C LYS A 113 -2.72 -25.76 -3.07
N THR A 114 -3.46 -25.24 -2.12
CA THR A 114 -4.77 -25.78 -1.71
C THR A 114 -5.94 -24.88 -2.12
N GLY A 115 -5.67 -23.64 -2.47
CA GLY A 115 -6.70 -22.61 -2.68
C GLY A 115 -7.43 -22.19 -1.40
N ARG A 116 -7.06 -22.73 -0.23
CA ARG A 116 -7.73 -22.40 1.03
C ARG A 116 -7.40 -21.00 1.50
N LEU A 117 -8.37 -20.38 2.15
CA LEU A 117 -8.17 -19.09 2.79
C LEU A 117 -7.14 -19.19 3.93
N HIS A 118 -6.03 -18.48 3.81
CA HIS A 118 -4.99 -18.42 4.85
C HIS A 118 -5.25 -17.27 5.84
N CYS A 119 -5.55 -16.08 5.32
CA CYS A 119 -5.86 -14.87 6.08
C CYS A 119 -6.52 -13.84 5.14
N CYS A 120 -6.76 -12.63 5.64
CA CYS A 120 -7.05 -11.49 4.75
C CYS A 120 -6.13 -10.31 5.08
N GLU A 121 -5.93 -9.42 4.11
CA GLU A 121 -5.32 -8.12 4.33
C GLU A 121 -6.37 -7.02 4.40
N ALA A 122 -6.34 -6.25 5.50
CA ALA A 122 -7.22 -5.13 5.73
C ALA A 122 -6.58 -3.84 5.20
N THR A 123 -7.23 -3.20 4.25
CA THR A 123 -6.81 -1.93 3.67
C THR A 123 -7.80 -0.83 3.99
N LEU A 124 -7.28 0.28 4.54
CA LEU A 124 -8.07 1.45 4.90
C LEU A 124 -8.46 2.25 3.66
N PHE A 125 -9.71 2.65 3.58
CA PHE A 125 -10.26 3.57 2.59
C PHE A 125 -10.99 4.72 3.28
N TRP A 126 -11.11 5.84 2.58
CA TRP A 126 -11.91 6.98 3.01
C TRP A 126 -12.71 7.53 1.85
N GLY A 127 -14.01 7.68 2.05
CA GLY A 127 -14.95 8.14 1.03
C GLY A 127 -16.30 7.42 1.11
N ASN A 128 -17.00 7.42 0.00
CA ASN A 128 -18.25 6.72 -0.21
C ASN A 128 -18.19 5.95 -1.55
N GLU A 129 -19.32 5.42 -1.99
CA GLU A 129 -19.43 4.66 -3.26
C GLU A 129 -19.08 5.49 -4.49
N ASP A 130 -19.32 6.81 -4.44
CA ASP A 130 -19.13 7.72 -5.58
C ASP A 130 -17.71 8.32 -5.63
N MET A 131 -17.05 8.46 -4.47
CA MET A 131 -15.76 9.13 -4.37
C MET A 131 -14.89 8.53 -3.26
N THR A 132 -13.73 8.04 -3.66
CA THR A 132 -12.70 7.54 -2.72
C THR A 132 -11.46 8.43 -2.78
N VAL A 133 -11.00 8.89 -1.62
CA VAL A 133 -9.76 9.67 -1.51
C VAL A 133 -8.57 8.70 -1.41
N PRO A 134 -7.51 8.87 -2.22
CA PRO A 134 -6.33 8.01 -2.16
C PRO A 134 -5.62 8.07 -0.79
N ARG A 135 -5.12 6.94 -0.32
CA ARG A 135 -4.37 6.84 0.96
C ARG A 135 -3.15 7.74 1.00
N SER A 136 -2.41 7.82 -0.10
CA SER A 136 -1.26 8.70 -0.26
C SER A 136 -1.58 10.17 -0.01
N ARG A 137 -2.84 10.56 -0.17
CA ARG A 137 -3.32 11.92 0.05
C ARG A 137 -3.77 12.15 1.49
N PHE A 138 -4.61 11.28 2.05
CA PHE A 138 -5.19 11.56 3.37
C PHE A 138 -4.29 11.17 4.55
N LEU A 139 -3.47 10.12 4.45
CA LEU A 139 -2.60 9.70 5.56
C LEU A 139 -1.59 10.77 6.00
N PRO A 140 -0.86 11.46 5.09
CA PRO A 140 0.04 12.54 5.48
C PRO A 140 -0.70 13.71 6.14
N ILE A 141 -1.93 13.99 5.73
CA ILE A 141 -2.75 15.05 6.32
C ILE A 141 -3.22 14.67 7.72
N ILE A 142 -3.64 13.42 7.94
CA ILE A 142 -3.99 12.89 9.26
C ILE A 142 -2.80 13.02 10.23
N ASP A 143 -1.60 12.69 9.77
CA ASP A 143 -0.39 12.82 10.58
C ASP A 143 -0.08 14.29 10.90
N GLN A 144 -0.16 15.17 9.91
CA GLN A 144 0.01 16.62 10.08
C GLN A 144 -0.98 17.24 11.08
N LEU A 145 -2.21 16.73 11.13
CA LEU A 145 -3.25 17.17 12.06
C LEU A 145 -3.15 16.51 13.44
N GLY A 146 -2.23 15.57 13.64
CA GLY A 146 -2.04 14.87 14.90
C GLY A 146 -3.08 13.79 15.22
N TYR A 147 -3.84 13.33 14.23
CA TYR A 147 -4.88 12.31 14.41
C TYR A 147 -4.39 10.88 14.23
N SER A 148 -3.10 10.64 13.97
CA SER A 148 -2.54 9.29 13.71
C SER A 148 -2.85 8.30 14.83
N ARG A 149 -2.77 8.73 16.10
CA ARG A 149 -3.11 7.88 17.26
C ARG A 149 -4.58 7.49 17.30
N GLN A 150 -5.48 8.43 17.03
CA GLN A 150 -6.92 8.17 17.03
C GLN A 150 -7.30 7.26 15.86
N LEU A 151 -6.72 7.50 14.67
CA LEU A 151 -6.91 6.63 13.52
C LEU A 151 -6.41 5.21 13.80
N TYR A 152 -5.28 5.07 14.49
CA TYR A 152 -4.74 3.76 14.84
C TYR A 152 -5.67 3.00 15.82
N ARG A 153 -6.25 3.69 16.81
CA ARG A 153 -7.28 3.09 17.69
C ARG A 153 -8.50 2.63 16.90
N PHE A 154 -9.01 3.49 16.02
CA PHE A 154 -10.09 3.14 15.10
C PHE A 154 -9.74 1.91 14.23
N ALA A 155 -8.53 1.86 13.70
CA ALA A 155 -8.03 0.73 12.92
C ALA A 155 -8.05 -0.57 13.73
N CYS A 156 -7.45 -0.57 14.92
CA CYS A 156 -7.41 -1.74 15.81
C CYS A 156 -8.82 -2.23 16.15
N ASP A 157 -9.72 -1.31 16.53
CA ASP A 157 -11.11 -1.62 16.84
C ASP A 157 -11.82 -2.32 15.68
N LYS A 158 -11.80 -1.71 14.47
CA LYS A 158 -12.45 -2.28 13.29
C LYS A 158 -11.90 -3.63 12.88
N ILE A 159 -10.58 -3.78 12.89
CA ILE A 159 -9.89 -5.00 12.46
C ILE A 159 -10.11 -6.12 13.48
N CYS A 160 -9.98 -5.84 14.77
CA CYS A 160 -10.20 -6.85 15.81
C CYS A 160 -11.67 -7.27 15.90
N SER A 161 -12.61 -6.31 15.82
CA SER A 161 -14.05 -6.60 15.76
C SER A 161 -14.40 -7.53 14.60
N PHE A 162 -13.92 -7.21 13.39
CA PHE A 162 -14.12 -8.07 12.22
C PHE A 162 -13.49 -9.46 12.41
N CYS A 163 -12.25 -9.53 12.88
CA CYS A 163 -11.58 -10.80 13.13
C CYS A 163 -12.34 -11.67 14.15
N ALA A 164 -12.82 -11.07 15.24
CA ALA A 164 -13.60 -11.75 16.26
C ALA A 164 -14.90 -12.30 15.68
N SER A 165 -15.65 -11.48 14.93
CA SER A 165 -16.93 -11.92 14.35
C SER A 165 -16.78 -13.06 13.35
N VAL A 166 -15.70 -13.10 12.55
CA VAL A 166 -15.41 -14.24 11.67
C VAL A 166 -15.06 -15.51 12.49
N ARG A 167 -14.26 -15.37 13.54
CA ARG A 167 -13.87 -16.51 14.39
C ARG A 167 -15.06 -17.11 15.13
N GLU A 168 -16.00 -16.30 15.58
CA GLU A 168 -17.26 -16.72 16.22
C GLU A 168 -18.16 -17.51 15.27
N GLN A 169 -18.06 -17.28 13.96
CA GLN A 169 -18.83 -18.02 12.93
C GLN A 169 -18.23 -19.38 12.57
N GLY A 170 -17.26 -19.88 13.34
CA GLY A 170 -16.71 -21.22 13.16
C GLY A 170 -15.36 -21.26 12.45
N TYR A 171 -14.67 -20.14 12.32
CA TYR A 171 -13.33 -20.05 11.73
C TYR A 171 -12.27 -19.66 12.79
N PRO A 172 -12.01 -20.49 13.81
CA PRO A 172 -11.19 -20.11 14.97
C PRO A 172 -9.74 -19.77 14.62
N GLU A 173 -9.24 -20.23 13.48
CA GLU A 173 -7.87 -19.94 13.00
C GLU A 173 -7.78 -18.71 12.07
N PHE A 174 -8.91 -18.03 11.83
CA PHE A 174 -8.92 -16.86 10.95
C PHE A 174 -8.01 -15.74 11.47
N ARG A 175 -7.30 -15.11 10.56
CA ARG A 175 -6.32 -14.06 10.83
C ARG A 175 -6.52 -12.87 9.91
N VAL A 176 -6.18 -11.70 10.42
CA VAL A 176 -6.20 -10.45 9.65
C VAL A 176 -4.83 -9.80 9.68
N SER A 177 -4.30 -9.41 8.53
CA SER A 177 -3.12 -8.58 8.43
C SER A 177 -3.50 -7.13 8.10
N PHE A 178 -2.74 -6.17 8.58
CA PHE A 178 -2.88 -4.77 8.18
C PHE A 178 -1.56 -4.03 8.24
N LYS A 179 -1.46 -2.97 7.43
CA LYS A 179 -0.28 -2.10 7.42
C LYS A 179 -0.38 -1.05 8.52
N MET A 180 0.58 -1.08 9.43
CA MET A 180 0.70 -0.08 10.50
C MET A 180 1.50 1.13 9.98
N PRO A 181 1.05 2.38 10.25
CA PRO A 181 1.84 3.57 9.92
C PRO A 181 3.18 3.59 10.68
N GLU A 182 4.25 4.03 10.01
CA GLU A 182 5.61 4.01 10.56
C GLU A 182 5.75 4.83 11.86
N ASN A 183 5.15 6.02 11.90
CA ASN A 183 5.15 6.88 13.09
C ASN A 183 4.48 6.23 14.30
N ILE A 184 3.50 5.36 14.09
CA ILE A 184 2.85 4.56 15.13
C ILE A 184 3.71 3.37 15.49
N LEU A 185 4.23 2.64 14.50
CA LEU A 185 5.05 1.44 14.70
C LEU A 185 6.29 1.74 15.57
N ASN A 186 6.88 2.92 15.41
CA ASN A 186 8.05 3.37 16.16
C ASN A 186 7.70 4.04 17.52
N SER A 187 6.52 3.76 18.07
CA SER A 187 6.07 4.31 19.35
C SER A 187 5.46 3.23 20.25
N GLU A 188 5.48 3.47 21.57
CA GLU A 188 4.83 2.62 22.57
C GLU A 188 3.34 2.42 22.31
N ILE A 189 2.70 3.41 21.69
CA ILE A 189 1.28 3.38 21.32
C ILE A 189 0.94 2.15 20.46
N SER A 190 1.89 1.68 19.62
CA SER A 190 1.66 0.51 18.77
C SER A 190 1.38 -0.75 19.58
N VAL A 191 2.05 -0.93 20.70
CA VAL A 191 1.91 -2.08 21.57
C VAL A 191 0.67 -1.93 22.47
N ASP A 192 0.55 -0.80 23.15
CA ASP A 192 -0.48 -0.57 24.18
C ASP A 192 -1.90 -0.63 23.60
N VAL A 193 -2.12 0.06 22.48
CA VAL A 193 -3.44 0.10 21.83
C VAL A 193 -3.82 -1.28 21.33
N LEU A 194 -2.89 -1.97 20.68
CA LEU A 194 -3.18 -3.28 20.09
C LEU A 194 -3.42 -4.33 21.18
N GLN A 195 -2.61 -4.33 22.24
CA GLN A 195 -2.77 -5.24 23.38
C GLN A 195 -4.11 -5.05 24.06
N SER A 196 -4.50 -3.80 24.34
CA SER A 196 -5.80 -3.51 24.97
C SER A 196 -6.97 -3.92 24.08
N THR A 197 -6.89 -3.68 22.78
CA THR A 197 -7.96 -4.06 21.84
C THR A 197 -8.07 -5.58 21.67
N LEU A 198 -6.95 -6.30 21.61
CA LEU A 198 -6.96 -7.78 21.56
C LEU A 198 -7.65 -8.38 22.81
N LEU A 199 -7.39 -7.82 24.00
CA LEU A 199 -8.05 -8.24 25.23
C LEU A 199 -9.55 -7.96 25.20
N GLU A 200 -9.95 -6.79 24.71
CA GLU A 200 -11.36 -6.39 24.59
C GLU A 200 -12.16 -7.38 23.71
N TYR A 201 -11.60 -7.78 22.58
CA TYR A 201 -12.23 -8.74 21.66
C TYR A 201 -11.89 -10.21 21.94
N SER A 202 -11.22 -10.51 23.05
CA SER A 202 -10.79 -11.88 23.42
C SER A 202 -10.02 -12.61 22.31
N LEU A 203 -9.21 -11.87 21.55
CA LEU A 203 -8.41 -12.40 20.46
C LEU A 203 -7.00 -12.80 20.92
N PRO A 204 -6.46 -13.94 20.47
CA PRO A 204 -5.05 -14.23 20.66
C PRO A 204 -4.19 -13.32 19.77
N PRO A 205 -3.00 -12.90 20.22
CA PRO A 205 -2.13 -12.04 19.41
C PRO A 205 -1.82 -12.59 18.01
N SER A 206 -1.78 -13.91 17.85
CA SER A 206 -1.57 -14.58 16.56
C SER A 206 -2.72 -14.39 15.55
N ALA A 207 -3.88 -13.88 15.99
CA ALA A 207 -5.00 -13.56 15.12
C ALA A 207 -4.74 -12.30 14.26
N ILE A 208 -3.78 -11.46 14.67
CA ILE A 208 -3.44 -10.22 13.98
C ILE A 208 -1.99 -10.30 13.49
N SER A 209 -1.76 -9.88 12.25
CA SER A 209 -0.44 -9.76 11.65
C SER A 209 -0.17 -8.32 11.26
N ILE A 210 1.06 -7.86 11.48
CA ILE A 210 1.49 -6.49 11.15
C ILE A 210 2.32 -6.51 9.87
N SER A 211 1.87 -5.79 8.86
CA SER A 211 2.58 -5.59 7.60
C SER A 211 3.44 -4.33 7.67
N VAL A 212 4.72 -4.46 7.34
CA VAL A 212 5.72 -3.38 7.37
C VAL A 212 6.46 -3.36 6.04
N THR A 213 6.59 -2.18 5.44
CA THR A 213 7.30 -2.04 4.16
C THR A 213 8.82 -2.04 4.38
N GLU A 214 9.57 -2.71 3.53
CA GLU A 214 11.03 -2.75 3.56
C GLU A 214 11.65 -1.34 3.48
N ALA A 215 11.05 -0.45 2.69
CA ALA A 215 11.52 0.92 2.49
C ALA A 215 11.48 1.78 3.76
N GLU A 216 10.73 1.40 4.77
CA GLU A 216 10.54 2.15 6.02
C GLU A 216 11.74 1.98 6.99
N GLY A 217 12.77 1.21 6.63
CA GLY A 217 13.98 1.05 7.45
C GLY A 217 13.78 0.32 8.80
N THR A 218 12.54 0.15 9.23
CA THR A 218 12.18 -0.43 10.54
C THR A 218 12.58 -1.89 10.64
N LEU A 219 12.56 -2.61 9.52
CA LEU A 219 12.97 -4.02 9.46
C LEU A 219 14.49 -4.19 9.62
N THR A 220 15.27 -3.22 9.16
CA THR A 220 16.73 -3.25 9.25
C THR A 220 17.26 -2.76 10.59
N SER A 221 16.60 -1.78 11.21
CA SER A 221 16.99 -1.22 12.51
C SER A 221 16.54 -2.06 13.71
N GLY A 222 15.73 -3.09 13.50
CA GLY A 222 15.27 -4.00 14.56
C GLY A 222 14.40 -3.32 15.61
N GLY A 223 13.49 -2.45 15.19
CA GLY A 223 12.70 -1.58 16.05
C GLY A 223 12.17 -2.28 17.32
N ILE A 224 12.38 -1.66 18.47
CA ILE A 224 12.05 -2.20 19.81
C ILE A 224 10.58 -2.64 19.87
N TYR A 225 9.69 -1.84 19.31
CA TYR A 225 8.26 -2.08 19.34
C TYR A 225 7.85 -3.22 18.40
N LEU A 226 8.50 -3.34 17.22
CA LEU A 226 8.29 -4.48 16.33
C LEU A 226 8.68 -5.80 17.00
N GLN A 227 9.79 -5.81 17.73
CA GLN A 227 10.19 -6.96 18.53
C GLN A 227 9.22 -7.24 19.67
N ALA A 228 8.68 -6.21 20.32
CA ALA A 228 7.65 -6.37 21.36
C ALA A 228 6.38 -7.01 20.81
N LEU A 229 5.87 -6.54 19.68
CA LEU A 229 4.71 -7.11 18.99
C LEU A 229 4.96 -8.59 18.61
N SER A 230 6.15 -8.89 18.08
CA SER A 230 6.53 -10.27 17.77
C SER A 230 6.61 -11.17 19.00
N ARG A 231 7.16 -10.68 20.13
CA ARG A 231 7.21 -11.43 21.41
C ARG A 231 5.82 -11.67 22.01
N MET A 232 4.87 -10.81 21.73
CA MET A 232 3.46 -11.04 22.11
C MET A 232 2.83 -12.19 21.32
N GLY A 233 3.46 -12.67 20.25
CA GLY A 233 2.97 -13.75 19.40
C GLY A 233 2.34 -13.28 18.08
N MET A 234 2.50 -12.02 17.73
CA MET A 234 2.03 -11.49 16.44
C MET A 234 2.95 -11.91 15.30
N ASN A 235 2.38 -12.12 14.13
CA ASN A 235 3.15 -12.34 12.91
C ASN A 235 3.56 -11.00 12.29
N ILE A 236 4.82 -10.88 11.91
CA ILE A 236 5.33 -9.72 11.17
C ILE A 236 5.50 -10.12 9.71
N ILE A 237 4.95 -9.29 8.83
CA ILE A 237 4.99 -9.46 7.39
C ILE A 237 5.89 -8.36 6.82
N ALA A 238 6.93 -8.74 6.10
CA ALA A 238 7.74 -7.81 5.32
C ALA A 238 7.09 -7.61 3.95
N ASP A 239 6.50 -6.43 3.75
CA ASP A 239 5.82 -6.07 2.51
C ASP A 239 6.77 -5.36 1.52
N ASP A 240 6.44 -5.44 0.21
CA ASP A 240 7.23 -4.90 -0.89
C ASP A 240 8.71 -5.34 -0.89
N THR A 241 8.98 -6.54 -0.42
CA THR A 241 10.32 -7.10 -0.35
C THR A 241 10.92 -7.23 -1.76
N GLY A 242 12.17 -6.74 -1.91
CA GLY A 242 12.88 -6.74 -3.20
C GLY A 242 12.54 -5.55 -4.12
N MET A 243 11.81 -4.54 -3.65
CA MET A 243 11.54 -3.31 -4.40
C MET A 243 12.70 -2.31 -4.37
N GLY A 244 13.56 -2.39 -3.36
CA GLY A 244 14.71 -1.52 -3.17
C GLY A 244 16.00 -2.06 -3.79
N TYR A 245 17.12 -1.96 -3.07
CA TYR A 245 18.46 -2.38 -3.50
C TYR A 245 18.68 -3.91 -3.42
N PHE A 246 17.72 -4.74 -3.83
CA PHE A 246 17.83 -6.20 -3.83
C PHE A 246 18.44 -6.71 -2.50
N THR A 247 17.85 -6.33 -1.40
CA THR A 247 18.37 -6.72 -0.08
C THR A 247 17.59 -7.90 0.48
N ASP A 248 18.27 -8.73 1.23
CA ASP A 248 17.67 -9.81 2.02
C ASP A 248 17.54 -9.42 3.51
N ALA A 249 17.65 -8.14 3.81
CA ALA A 249 17.57 -7.61 5.16
C ALA A 249 16.31 -8.04 5.92
N PRO A 250 15.10 -8.07 5.30
CA PRO A 250 13.90 -8.58 5.97
C PRO A 250 14.06 -10.02 6.47
N LEU A 251 14.77 -10.87 5.72
CA LEU A 251 15.02 -12.26 6.12
C LEU A 251 16.01 -12.38 7.29
N SER A 252 16.73 -11.33 7.62
CA SER A 252 17.66 -11.31 8.76
C SER A 252 16.96 -10.92 10.06
N ASN A 253 15.74 -10.37 9.99
CA ASN A 253 14.94 -10.03 11.16
C ASN A 253 14.19 -11.26 11.64
N ALA A 254 14.53 -11.76 12.83
CA ALA A 254 13.93 -12.97 13.42
C ALA A 254 12.42 -12.85 13.70
N SER A 255 11.88 -11.63 13.70
CA SER A 255 10.45 -11.36 13.89
C SER A 255 9.63 -11.61 12.63
N VAL A 256 10.22 -11.57 11.44
CA VAL A 256 9.52 -11.74 10.17
C VAL A 256 9.12 -13.21 9.97
N LYS A 257 7.84 -13.43 9.65
CA LYS A 257 7.26 -14.76 9.38
C LYS A 257 6.78 -14.92 7.95
N THR A 258 6.54 -13.81 7.25
CA THR A 258 6.10 -13.82 5.86
C THR A 258 6.79 -12.67 5.12
N VAL A 259 7.20 -12.91 3.88
CA VAL A 259 7.63 -11.87 2.95
C VAL A 259 6.65 -11.79 1.80
N LYS A 260 6.27 -10.57 1.39
CA LYS A 260 5.43 -10.32 0.22
C LYS A 260 6.28 -9.80 -0.92
N ILE A 261 6.15 -10.41 -2.08
CA ILE A 261 6.85 -10.07 -3.33
C ILE A 261 5.80 -9.79 -4.40
N ARG A 262 5.92 -8.69 -5.11
CA ARG A 262 4.99 -8.34 -6.19
C ARG A 262 5.09 -9.32 -7.36
N ALA A 263 3.96 -9.66 -7.96
CA ALA A 263 3.87 -10.59 -9.09
C ALA A 263 4.71 -10.15 -10.30
N ASP A 264 4.81 -8.84 -10.57
CA ASP A 264 5.61 -8.29 -11.67
C ASP A 264 7.12 -8.61 -11.57
N ARG A 265 7.62 -8.96 -10.39
CA ARG A 265 9.03 -9.33 -10.16
C ARG A 265 9.39 -10.73 -10.63
N PHE A 266 8.41 -11.57 -10.86
CA PHE A 266 8.61 -12.93 -11.33
C PHE A 266 8.78 -13.02 -12.86
N SER A 267 8.26 -12.05 -13.59
CA SER A 267 8.33 -11.95 -15.07
C SER A 267 9.46 -11.07 -15.58
N GLY A 268 10.33 -10.54 -14.71
CA GLY A 268 11.44 -9.66 -15.05
C GLY A 268 12.57 -10.33 -15.84
N ASP A 269 13.62 -9.57 -16.11
CA ASP A 269 14.84 -10.06 -16.73
C ASP A 269 15.47 -11.22 -15.93
N SER A 270 16.47 -11.89 -16.52
CA SER A 270 17.11 -13.06 -15.90
C SER A 270 17.77 -12.74 -14.54
N VAL A 271 18.15 -11.48 -14.32
CA VAL A 271 18.77 -11.01 -13.06
C VAL A 271 17.71 -10.89 -11.98
N SER A 272 16.61 -10.19 -12.28
CA SER A 272 15.50 -10.01 -11.33
C SER A 272 14.86 -11.34 -10.93
N SER A 273 14.57 -12.20 -11.89
CA SER A 273 14.00 -13.53 -11.63
C SER A 273 14.98 -14.47 -10.90
N GLY A 274 16.28 -14.35 -11.13
CA GLY A 274 17.33 -15.08 -10.40
C GLY A 274 17.41 -14.65 -8.94
N PHE A 275 17.31 -13.33 -8.69
CA PHE A 275 17.27 -12.78 -7.32
C PHE A 275 16.04 -13.27 -6.57
N VAL A 276 14.84 -13.18 -7.16
CA VAL A 276 13.58 -13.63 -6.53
C VAL A 276 13.67 -15.11 -6.13
N ARG A 277 14.16 -15.98 -7.03
CA ARG A 277 14.36 -17.39 -6.70
C ARG A 277 15.32 -17.63 -5.54
N SER A 278 16.42 -16.86 -5.47
CA SER A 278 17.38 -16.92 -4.36
C SER A 278 16.72 -16.46 -3.05
N LEU A 279 15.94 -15.39 -3.09
CA LEU A 279 15.19 -14.84 -1.96
C LEU A 279 14.20 -15.87 -1.40
N ILE A 280 13.42 -16.54 -2.27
CA ILE A 280 12.47 -17.59 -1.88
C ILE A 280 13.19 -18.74 -1.14
N LYS A 281 14.26 -19.28 -1.73
CA LYS A 281 15.04 -20.36 -1.10
C LYS A 281 15.58 -19.95 0.27
N LYS A 282 16.07 -18.73 0.38
CA LYS A 282 16.60 -18.19 1.64
C LYS A 282 15.49 -17.99 2.67
N ALA A 283 14.30 -17.51 2.26
CA ALA A 283 13.13 -17.39 3.13
C ALA A 283 12.73 -18.76 3.70
N HIS A 284 12.56 -19.76 2.83
CA HIS A 284 12.20 -21.11 3.23
C HIS A 284 13.24 -21.75 4.15
N SER A 285 14.54 -21.53 3.90
CA SER A 285 15.60 -22.04 4.79
C SER A 285 15.52 -21.51 6.23
N LYS A 286 14.80 -20.39 6.42
CA LYS A 286 14.54 -19.75 7.72
C LYS A 286 13.12 -19.98 8.25
N GLY A 287 12.31 -20.79 7.56
CA GLY A 287 10.90 -21.01 7.92
C GLY A 287 10.01 -19.79 7.70
N ILE A 288 10.38 -18.90 6.78
CA ILE A 288 9.62 -17.71 6.41
C ILE A 288 8.78 -18.05 5.18
N ALA A 289 7.47 -17.84 5.26
CA ALA A 289 6.55 -18.03 4.14
C ALA A 289 6.70 -16.93 3.07
N VAL A 290 6.46 -17.27 1.82
CA VAL A 290 6.51 -16.33 0.69
C VAL A 290 5.14 -16.14 0.08
N CYS A 291 4.68 -14.90 0.03
CA CYS A 291 3.44 -14.49 -0.59
C CYS A 291 3.71 -13.73 -1.91
N ALA A 292 3.13 -14.16 -3.01
CA ALA A 292 3.05 -13.35 -4.21
C ALA A 292 1.85 -12.40 -4.10
N LYS A 293 2.07 -11.09 -4.18
CA LYS A 293 1.02 -10.08 -4.12
C LYS A 293 0.80 -9.40 -5.46
N ASP A 294 -0.33 -8.69 -5.60
CA ASP A 294 -0.79 -8.05 -6.84
C ASP A 294 -0.92 -9.07 -7.99
N VAL A 295 -1.42 -10.28 -7.68
CA VAL A 295 -1.74 -11.31 -8.67
C VAL A 295 -3.13 -11.01 -9.21
N ASP A 296 -3.19 -10.13 -10.22
CA ASP A 296 -4.44 -9.54 -10.70
C ASP A 296 -4.93 -10.13 -12.04
N SER A 297 -4.07 -10.93 -12.68
CA SER A 297 -4.35 -11.51 -13.99
C SER A 297 -3.86 -12.96 -14.14
N PRO A 298 -4.38 -13.72 -15.12
CA PRO A 298 -3.85 -15.05 -15.46
C PRO A 298 -2.36 -15.04 -15.85
N SER A 299 -1.86 -13.93 -16.42
CA SER A 299 -0.45 -13.77 -16.75
C SER A 299 0.43 -13.69 -15.49
N ASP A 300 -0.04 -13.02 -14.43
CA ASP A 300 0.67 -12.96 -13.16
C ASP A 300 0.75 -14.35 -12.53
N LEU A 301 -0.36 -15.10 -12.55
CA LEU A 301 -0.38 -16.48 -12.07
C LEU A 301 0.59 -17.37 -12.87
N THR A 302 0.69 -17.17 -14.17
CA THR A 302 1.65 -17.88 -15.01
C THR A 302 3.09 -17.50 -14.66
N ALA A 303 3.36 -16.22 -14.42
CA ALA A 303 4.69 -15.71 -14.06
C ALA A 303 5.21 -16.28 -12.74
N ILE A 304 4.34 -16.42 -11.74
CA ILE A 304 4.69 -17.06 -10.47
C ILE A 304 4.71 -18.59 -10.54
N GLY A 305 4.12 -19.16 -11.59
CA GLY A 305 4.08 -20.61 -11.83
C GLY A 305 5.48 -21.22 -11.88
N GLY A 306 5.70 -22.33 -11.19
CA GLY A 306 7.01 -22.97 -11.06
C GLY A 306 7.94 -22.34 -10.01
N SER A 307 7.52 -21.26 -9.36
CA SER A 307 8.16 -20.74 -8.15
C SER A 307 7.54 -21.41 -6.90
N GLU A 308 8.37 -21.62 -5.88
CA GLU A 308 7.91 -22.22 -4.62
C GLU A 308 7.21 -21.16 -3.75
N ILE A 309 6.03 -20.68 -4.21
CA ILE A 309 5.21 -19.69 -3.51
C ILE A 309 4.25 -20.41 -2.57
N ASP A 310 4.12 -19.91 -1.34
CA ASP A 310 3.22 -20.47 -0.33
C ASP A 310 1.84 -19.83 -0.39
N LEU A 311 1.76 -18.51 -0.57
CA LEU A 311 0.56 -17.71 -0.49
C LEU A 311 0.42 -16.81 -1.72
N ILE A 312 -0.84 -16.51 -2.08
CA ILE A 312 -1.16 -15.60 -3.17
C ILE A 312 -2.21 -14.57 -2.73
N GLU A 313 -2.02 -13.34 -3.18
CA GLU A 313 -2.90 -12.21 -2.93
C GLU A 313 -3.06 -11.39 -4.21
N GLY A 314 -4.30 -11.01 -4.54
CA GLY A 314 -4.62 -10.20 -5.70
C GLY A 314 -6.07 -10.36 -6.15
N ILE A 315 -6.51 -9.50 -7.08
CA ILE A 315 -7.90 -9.47 -7.56
C ILE A 315 -8.29 -10.77 -8.25
N PHE A 316 -7.33 -11.46 -8.88
CA PHE A 316 -7.55 -12.76 -9.51
C PHE A 316 -8.08 -13.83 -8.53
N ASN A 317 -7.67 -13.75 -7.27
CA ASN A 317 -8.07 -14.68 -6.21
C ASN A 317 -9.30 -14.22 -5.42
N GLY A 318 -9.83 -13.05 -5.75
CA GLY A 318 -10.98 -12.43 -5.12
C GLY A 318 -10.76 -10.92 -4.92
N ARG A 319 -11.77 -10.11 -5.25
CA ARG A 319 -11.70 -8.67 -5.01
C ARG A 319 -11.70 -8.36 -3.50
N PRO A 320 -11.17 -7.18 -3.08
CA PRO A 320 -11.35 -6.71 -1.72
C PRO A 320 -12.85 -6.52 -1.41
N LEU A 321 -13.28 -6.95 -0.23
CA LEU A 321 -14.69 -7.00 0.19
C LEU A 321 -14.91 -6.18 1.46
N ARG A 322 -16.12 -5.67 1.65
CA ARG A 322 -16.58 -5.17 2.94
C ARG A 322 -16.67 -6.31 3.96
N ASP A 323 -16.69 -6.00 5.23
CA ASP A 323 -16.80 -6.95 6.34
C ASP A 323 -17.97 -7.94 6.15
N HIS A 324 -19.18 -7.44 5.92
CA HIS A 324 -20.37 -8.28 5.70
C HIS A 324 -20.27 -9.13 4.42
N GLU A 325 -19.79 -8.55 3.31
CA GLU A 325 -19.59 -9.29 2.05
C GLU A 325 -18.55 -10.41 2.22
N PHE A 326 -17.47 -10.14 2.98
CA PHE A 326 -16.43 -11.14 3.23
C PHE A 326 -16.96 -12.33 4.02
N ILE A 327 -17.76 -12.06 5.06
CA ILE A 327 -18.40 -13.09 5.89
C ILE A 327 -19.38 -13.93 5.06
N GLU A 328 -20.20 -13.28 4.22
CA GLU A 328 -21.13 -13.96 3.32
C GLU A 328 -20.37 -14.88 2.35
N ARG A 329 -19.32 -14.37 1.71
CA ARG A 329 -18.49 -15.16 0.78
C ARG A 329 -17.77 -16.33 1.46
N MET A 330 -17.37 -16.18 2.72
CA MET A 330 -16.82 -17.31 3.49
C MET A 330 -17.85 -18.43 3.68
N SER A 331 -19.10 -18.09 3.98
CA SER A 331 -20.18 -19.06 4.12
C SER A 331 -20.53 -19.76 2.81
N GLU A 332 -20.30 -19.12 1.66
CA GLU A 332 -20.46 -19.68 0.33
C GLU A 332 -19.27 -20.53 -0.14
N GLY A 333 -18.18 -20.57 0.61
CA GLY A 333 -16.99 -21.37 0.31
C GLY A 333 -15.80 -20.56 -0.22
N LEU A 334 -15.65 -19.29 0.14
CA LEU A 334 -14.43 -18.55 -0.16
C LEU A 334 -13.21 -19.31 0.37
N GLY A 335 -12.31 -19.74 -0.53
CA GLY A 335 -11.15 -20.53 -0.16
C GLY A 335 -11.46 -21.97 0.29
N ALA A 336 -12.61 -22.51 -0.02
CA ALA A 336 -12.92 -23.93 0.04
C ALA A 336 -12.40 -24.59 -1.26
N GLY A 337 -11.10 -24.61 -1.45
CA GLY A 337 -10.45 -25.16 -2.64
C GLY A 337 -10.48 -26.66 -2.73
#